data_a3c1b7854dd1d20f6f718d2163267b92
#
_entry.id   a3c1b7854dd1d20f6f718d2163267b92
#
_cell.length_a   1.000
_cell.length_b   1.000
_cell.length_c   1.000
_cell.angle_alpha   90.00
_cell.angle_beta   90.00
_cell.angle_gamma   90.00
#
_symmetry.space_group_name_H-M   'P 1'
#
loop_
_entity.id
_entity.type
_entity.pdbx_description
1 polymer ?
#
loop_
_entity_poly.entity_id
_entity_poly.type
_entity_poly.pdbx_seq_one_letter_code
_entity_poly.pdbx_strand_id
1 'polypeptide(L)'
;MDRLWSPWRLKYITGASPTSSLCVFCDAALASTPPQISGDSPDDLVLARGALAYVILNLYPYNNGHLMVVPNRHIASLAVATDDELAELMRLVRDAEMALHEAYQPQGINVGINLGRSAGAGIVDHLHVHLVPRWTGDSNFMTVVGDTRVLPETLEQTAARLRPVFAQLMAARATPAAGSGSGV
;
A
#
# COMPACT_ATOMS: atom_id res chain seq x y z
N MET A 1 18.37 -9.85 24.11
CA MET A 1 17.39 -9.62 23.03
C MET A 1 16.96 -8.17 23.12
N ASP A 2 17.49 -7.34 22.25
CA ASP A 2 17.24 -5.89 22.27
C ASP A 2 15.81 -5.64 21.75
N ARG A 3 15.02 -4.88 22.50
CA ARG A 3 13.63 -4.56 22.16
C ARG A 3 13.58 -3.24 21.43
N LEU A 4 13.11 -3.25 20.17
CA LEU A 4 12.74 -2.04 19.43
C LEU A 4 11.42 -1.48 19.96
N TRP A 5 11.46 -0.31 20.55
CA TRP A 5 10.28 0.44 20.98
C TRP A 5 9.76 1.30 19.82
N SER A 6 8.46 1.25 19.55
CA SER A 6 7.77 2.08 18.55
C SER A 6 6.60 2.83 19.21
N PRO A 7 6.84 3.89 20.00
CA PRO A 7 5.79 4.60 20.76
C PRO A 7 4.69 5.20 19.87
N TRP A 8 5.02 5.63 18.65
CA TRP A 8 4.04 6.12 17.66
C TRP A 8 3.00 5.05 17.30
N ARG A 9 3.40 3.76 17.31
CA ARG A 9 2.52 2.63 17.06
C ARG A 9 1.53 2.41 18.22
N LEU A 10 1.91 2.76 19.46
CA LEU A 10 1.02 2.67 20.60
C LEU A 10 -0.14 3.65 20.47
N LYS A 11 0.10 4.89 20.06
CA LYS A 11 -0.95 5.88 19.77
C LYS A 11 -1.92 5.42 18.69
N TYR A 12 -1.42 4.75 17.65
CA TYR A 12 -2.23 4.17 16.59
C TYR A 12 -3.09 2.98 17.07
N ILE A 13 -2.53 2.12 17.95
CA ILE A 13 -3.22 0.94 18.48
C ILE A 13 -4.21 1.31 19.59
N THR A 14 -3.92 2.39 20.39
CA THR A 14 -4.74 2.83 21.50
C THR A 14 -5.63 4.03 21.17
N GLY A 15 -5.39 4.70 20.04
CA GLY A 15 -6.21 5.79 19.54
C GLY A 15 -7.62 5.29 19.24
N ALA A 16 -8.62 5.95 19.80
CA ALA A 16 -10.01 5.67 19.54
C ALA A 16 -10.27 5.71 18.04
N SER A 17 -10.87 4.65 17.52
CA SER A 17 -11.38 4.63 16.15
C SER A 17 -12.26 5.87 15.92
N PRO A 18 -12.14 6.53 14.76
CA PRO A 18 -13.11 7.56 14.41
C PRO A 18 -14.50 6.94 14.41
N THR A 19 -15.48 7.74 14.69
CA THR A 19 -16.90 7.43 14.85
C THR A 19 -17.60 6.91 13.57
N SER A 20 -16.88 6.47 12.55
CA SER A 20 -17.46 5.80 11.38
C SER A 20 -17.53 4.29 11.65
N SER A 21 -18.70 3.72 11.43
CA SER A 21 -18.99 2.29 11.58
C SER A 21 -18.37 1.41 10.49
N LEU A 22 -17.60 1.98 9.57
CA LEU A 22 -17.01 1.32 8.42
C LEU A 22 -15.48 1.26 8.56
N CYS A 23 -14.92 0.20 8.00
CA CYS A 23 -13.47 0.01 7.90
C CYS A 23 -12.88 1.04 6.92
N VAL A 24 -11.77 1.69 7.28
CA VAL A 24 -11.10 2.71 6.44
C VAL A 24 -10.74 2.19 5.04
N PHE A 25 -10.47 0.89 4.89
CA PHE A 25 -10.24 0.28 3.59
C PHE A 25 -11.53 0.08 2.78
N CYS A 26 -12.65 -0.22 3.46
CA CYS A 26 -13.94 -0.28 2.78
C CYS A 26 -14.38 1.11 2.30
N ASP A 27 -14.16 2.14 3.11
CA ASP A 27 -14.46 3.53 2.73
C ASP A 27 -13.64 3.92 1.49
N ALA A 28 -12.34 3.63 1.48
CA ALA A 28 -11.48 3.87 0.33
C ALA A 28 -11.86 3.05 -0.91
N ALA A 29 -12.38 1.83 -0.74
CA ALA A 29 -12.85 1.00 -1.86
C ALA A 29 -14.10 1.58 -2.53
N LEU A 30 -15.01 2.18 -1.77
CA LEU A 30 -16.31 2.71 -2.23
C LEU A 30 -16.21 4.08 -2.90
N ALA A 31 -15.14 4.82 -2.68
CA ALA A 31 -14.98 6.16 -3.24
C ALA A 31 -14.89 6.14 -4.76
N SER A 32 -15.80 6.85 -5.39
CA SER A 32 -16.07 6.79 -6.84
C SER A 32 -15.30 7.80 -7.68
N THR A 33 -14.52 8.69 -7.07
CA THR A 33 -13.90 9.83 -7.75
C THR A 33 -12.39 9.68 -7.82
N PRO A 34 -11.73 10.05 -8.96
CA PRO A 34 -10.28 10.19 -8.94
C PRO A 34 -9.93 11.28 -7.93
N PRO A 35 -9.07 10.98 -6.95
CA PRO A 35 -8.87 11.83 -5.81
C PRO A 35 -8.18 13.14 -6.18
N GLN A 36 -8.73 14.24 -5.70
CA GLN A 36 -7.97 15.49 -5.56
C GLN A 36 -7.26 15.40 -4.21
N ILE A 37 -5.95 15.57 -4.20
CA ILE A 37 -5.14 15.41 -2.99
C ILE A 37 -5.38 16.60 -2.08
N SER A 38 -6.27 16.45 -1.12
CA SER A 38 -6.40 17.39 0.01
C SER A 38 -5.62 16.94 1.24
N GLY A 39 -5.19 15.67 1.26
CA GLY A 39 -4.52 15.07 2.42
C GLY A 39 -5.45 14.68 3.57
N ASP A 40 -6.72 15.05 3.50
CA ASP A 40 -7.68 14.92 4.60
C ASP A 40 -8.61 13.70 4.45
N SER A 41 -8.62 13.03 3.29
CA SER A 41 -9.48 11.88 3.03
C SER A 41 -8.67 10.60 2.71
N PRO A 42 -9.06 9.42 3.21
CA PRO A 42 -8.48 8.13 2.79
C PRO A 42 -8.52 7.90 1.28
N ASP A 43 -9.50 8.49 0.59
CA ASP A 43 -9.69 8.37 -0.86
C ASP A 43 -8.55 9.02 -1.65
N ASP A 44 -7.96 10.07 -1.10
CA ASP A 44 -6.85 10.80 -1.70
C ASP A 44 -5.57 9.96 -1.78
N LEU A 45 -5.49 8.90 -0.99
CA LEU A 45 -4.33 8.01 -0.91
C LEU A 45 -4.39 6.85 -1.92
N VAL A 46 -5.53 6.61 -2.59
CA VAL A 46 -5.66 5.55 -3.60
C VAL A 46 -4.92 5.95 -4.88
N LEU A 47 -4.05 5.06 -5.36
CA LEU A 47 -3.20 5.28 -6.53
C LEU A 47 -3.73 4.58 -7.78
N ALA A 48 -4.28 3.38 -7.62
CA ALA A 48 -4.81 2.57 -8.72
C ALA A 48 -5.92 1.65 -8.22
N ARG A 49 -6.90 1.37 -9.09
CA ARG A 49 -8.02 0.47 -8.82
C ARG A 49 -8.07 -0.64 -9.84
N GLY A 50 -8.17 -1.87 -9.36
CA GLY A 50 -8.54 -3.04 -10.15
C GLY A 50 -10.00 -3.40 -9.94
N ALA A 51 -10.43 -4.54 -10.48
CA ALA A 51 -11.80 -5.04 -10.34
C ALA A 51 -12.07 -5.57 -8.92
N LEU A 52 -11.10 -6.26 -8.30
CA LEU A 52 -11.24 -6.96 -7.02
C LEU A 52 -10.33 -6.40 -5.92
N ALA A 53 -9.35 -5.54 -6.26
CA ALA A 53 -8.41 -4.95 -5.32
C ALA A 53 -7.95 -3.57 -5.79
N TYR A 54 -7.29 -2.82 -4.91
CA TYR A 54 -6.74 -1.50 -5.22
C TYR A 54 -5.39 -1.28 -4.54
N VAL A 55 -4.66 -0.27 -5.00
CA VAL A 55 -3.38 0.18 -4.43
C VAL A 55 -3.59 1.50 -3.72
N ILE A 56 -3.10 1.59 -2.48
CA ILE A 56 -3.25 2.77 -1.63
C ILE A 56 -1.92 3.09 -0.93
N LEU A 57 -1.63 4.37 -0.71
CA LEU A 57 -0.53 4.81 0.16
C LEU A 57 -0.84 4.50 1.62
N ASN A 58 0.17 4.10 2.37
CA ASN A 58 0.02 4.01 3.82
C ASN A 58 0.04 5.41 4.43
N LEU A 59 -1.01 5.77 5.17
CA LEU A 59 -1.11 7.06 5.88
C LEU A 59 0.03 7.27 6.89
N TYR A 60 0.57 6.18 7.45
CA TYR A 60 1.69 6.19 8.40
C TYR A 60 2.88 5.41 7.80
N PRO A 61 3.56 5.96 6.79
CA PRO A 61 4.53 5.20 6.02
C PRO A 61 5.77 4.85 6.86
N TYR A 62 6.28 3.63 6.67
CA TYR A 62 7.56 3.21 7.27
C TYR A 62 8.75 3.79 6.51
N ASN A 63 8.57 4.08 5.23
CA ASN A 63 9.53 4.71 4.35
C ASN A 63 8.80 5.41 3.21
N ASN A 64 9.47 6.27 2.44
CA ASN A 64 8.87 6.90 1.27
C ASN A 64 8.37 5.84 0.29
N GLY A 65 7.20 6.09 -0.30
CA GLY A 65 6.61 5.14 -1.24
C GLY A 65 6.02 3.89 -0.59
N HIS A 66 5.78 3.87 0.74
CA HIS A 66 5.12 2.73 1.39
C HIS A 66 3.70 2.55 0.88
N LEU A 67 3.47 1.50 0.11
CA LEU A 67 2.20 1.11 -0.50
C LEU A 67 1.54 -0.03 0.25
N MET A 68 0.23 -0.11 0.09
CA MET A 68 -0.55 -1.30 0.42
C MET A 68 -1.39 -1.72 -0.79
N VAL A 69 -1.53 -3.02 -1.01
CA VAL A 69 -2.51 -3.60 -1.94
C VAL A 69 -3.60 -4.25 -1.11
N VAL A 70 -4.85 -3.87 -1.37
CA VAL A 70 -6.00 -4.17 -0.51
C VAL A 70 -7.14 -4.73 -1.36
N PRO A 71 -7.77 -5.86 -0.98
CA PRO A 71 -8.96 -6.35 -1.67
C PRO A 71 -10.16 -5.41 -1.44
N ASN A 72 -11.04 -5.30 -2.45
CA ASN A 72 -12.27 -4.49 -2.32
C ASN A 72 -13.23 -5.09 -1.28
N ARG A 73 -13.27 -6.43 -1.20
CA ARG A 73 -14.11 -7.15 -0.25
C ARG A 73 -13.47 -7.15 1.15
N HIS A 74 -14.27 -6.89 2.18
CA HIS A 74 -13.84 -6.92 3.57
C HIS A 74 -13.56 -8.36 4.02
N ILE A 75 -12.31 -8.77 3.94
CA ILE A 75 -11.82 -10.08 4.35
C ILE A 75 -10.58 -9.95 5.23
N ALA A 76 -10.47 -10.80 6.26
CA ALA A 76 -9.40 -10.71 7.25
C ALA A 76 -8.20 -11.60 6.93
N SER A 77 -8.31 -12.56 6.01
CA SER A 77 -7.25 -13.53 5.76
C SER A 77 -7.26 -14.05 4.32
N LEU A 78 -6.12 -14.62 3.92
CA LEU A 78 -5.96 -15.29 2.63
C LEU A 78 -6.87 -16.51 2.47
N ALA A 79 -7.19 -17.19 3.59
CA ALA A 79 -7.96 -18.44 3.57
C ALA A 79 -9.42 -18.26 3.10
N VAL A 80 -9.95 -17.03 3.17
CA VAL A 80 -11.33 -16.71 2.75
C VAL A 80 -11.38 -15.92 1.44
N ALA A 81 -10.23 -15.60 0.86
CA ALA A 81 -10.13 -14.99 -0.44
C ALA A 81 -10.43 -16.01 -1.54
N THR A 82 -11.04 -15.56 -2.64
CA THR A 82 -11.18 -16.38 -3.84
C THR A 82 -9.86 -16.42 -4.65
N ASP A 83 -9.72 -17.41 -5.51
CA ASP A 83 -8.55 -17.52 -6.40
C ASP A 83 -8.39 -16.28 -7.30
N ASP A 84 -9.50 -15.71 -7.78
CA ASP A 84 -9.47 -14.49 -8.59
C ASP A 84 -9.01 -13.27 -7.78
N GLU A 85 -9.45 -13.13 -6.51
CA GLU A 85 -8.97 -12.08 -5.61
C GLU A 85 -7.48 -12.22 -5.34
N LEU A 86 -7.00 -13.44 -5.05
CA LEU A 86 -5.58 -13.70 -4.83
C LEU A 86 -4.75 -13.42 -6.09
N ALA A 87 -5.25 -13.83 -7.26
CA ALA A 87 -4.57 -13.57 -8.52
C ALA A 87 -4.48 -12.06 -8.83
N GLU A 88 -5.56 -11.30 -8.60
CA GLU A 88 -5.52 -9.85 -8.83
C GLU A 88 -4.68 -9.12 -7.78
N LEU A 89 -4.77 -9.53 -6.52
CA LEU A 89 -3.94 -8.99 -5.45
C LEU A 89 -2.44 -9.09 -5.82
N MET A 90 -1.98 -10.27 -6.26
CA MET A 90 -0.59 -10.48 -6.66
C MET A 90 -0.21 -9.75 -7.96
N ARG A 91 -1.14 -9.59 -8.89
CA ARG A 91 -0.91 -8.75 -10.07
C ARG A 91 -0.67 -7.29 -9.69
N LEU A 92 -1.48 -6.74 -8.78
CA LEU A 92 -1.30 -5.38 -8.29
C LEU A 92 -0.05 -5.22 -7.41
N VAL A 93 0.35 -6.25 -6.66
CA VAL A 93 1.64 -6.27 -5.94
C VAL A 93 2.80 -6.15 -6.93
N ARG A 94 2.80 -6.91 -8.03
CA ARG A 94 3.80 -6.80 -9.09
C ARG A 94 3.83 -5.40 -9.71
N ASP A 95 2.66 -4.83 -10.01
CA ASP A 95 2.61 -3.49 -10.60
C ASP A 95 3.08 -2.42 -9.62
N ALA A 96 2.78 -2.59 -8.34
CA ALA A 96 3.28 -1.70 -7.29
C ALA A 96 4.82 -1.81 -7.15
N GLU A 97 5.39 -3.01 -7.26
CA GLU A 97 6.83 -3.22 -7.32
C GLU A 97 7.44 -2.47 -8.52
N MET A 98 6.88 -2.66 -9.73
CA MET A 98 7.33 -1.98 -10.95
C MET A 98 7.25 -0.45 -10.80
N ALA A 99 6.15 0.07 -10.26
CA ALA A 99 5.96 1.50 -10.04
C ALA A 99 6.98 2.08 -9.04
N LEU A 100 7.28 1.34 -7.97
CA LEU A 100 8.29 1.73 -6.99
C LEU A 100 9.70 1.74 -7.59
N HIS A 101 10.04 0.74 -8.42
CA HIS A 101 11.32 0.72 -9.11
C HIS A 101 11.47 1.88 -10.10
N GLU A 102 10.43 2.19 -10.87
CA GLU A 102 10.45 3.32 -11.81
C GLU A 102 10.56 4.68 -11.10
N ALA A 103 9.75 4.89 -10.07
CA ALA A 103 9.66 6.19 -9.40
C ALA A 103 10.81 6.48 -8.42
N TYR A 104 11.33 5.45 -7.74
CA TYR A 104 12.24 5.61 -6.59
C TYR A 104 13.56 4.87 -6.72
N GLN A 105 13.68 3.90 -7.63
CA GLN A 105 14.87 3.06 -7.78
C GLN A 105 15.41 2.52 -6.44
N PRO A 106 14.55 1.88 -5.61
CA PRO A 106 14.98 1.38 -4.31
C PRO A 106 16.00 0.25 -4.48
N GLN A 107 16.86 0.08 -3.49
CA GLN A 107 17.83 -1.02 -3.47
C GLN A 107 17.20 -2.36 -3.08
N GLY A 108 15.99 -2.32 -2.52
CA GLY A 108 15.17 -3.49 -2.21
C GLY A 108 13.75 -3.07 -1.85
N ILE A 109 12.83 -4.04 -1.81
CA ILE A 109 11.45 -3.83 -1.39
C ILE A 109 11.08 -4.96 -0.42
N ASN A 110 10.59 -4.60 0.77
CA ASN A 110 9.97 -5.58 1.66
C ASN A 110 8.50 -5.71 1.27
N VAL A 111 8.09 -6.93 0.92
CA VAL A 111 6.69 -7.29 0.68
C VAL A 111 6.23 -8.21 1.81
N GLY A 112 5.07 -7.92 2.42
CA GLY A 112 4.60 -8.72 3.55
C GLY A 112 3.15 -8.48 3.93
N ILE A 113 2.59 -9.47 4.63
CA ILE A 113 1.21 -9.47 5.13
C ILE A 113 1.23 -9.73 6.63
N ASN A 114 0.51 -8.93 7.40
CA ASN A 114 0.31 -9.13 8.83
C ASN A 114 -1.07 -9.76 9.05
N LEU A 115 -1.12 -11.03 9.42
CA LEU A 115 -2.37 -11.72 9.71
C LEU A 115 -2.60 -11.77 11.22
N GLY A 116 -3.62 -11.04 11.67
CA GLY A 116 -3.99 -10.95 13.07
C GLY A 116 -3.17 -9.96 13.91
N ARG A 117 -3.68 -9.65 15.09
CA ARG A 117 -3.13 -8.63 15.99
C ARG A 117 -1.69 -8.92 16.43
N SER A 118 -1.41 -10.18 16.78
CA SER A 118 -0.08 -10.57 17.27
C SER A 118 1.01 -10.51 16.20
N ALA A 119 0.63 -10.56 14.92
CA ALA A 119 1.53 -10.34 13.78
C ALA A 119 1.78 -8.85 13.50
N GLY A 120 1.08 -7.96 14.20
CA GLY A 120 1.26 -6.52 14.06
C GLY A 120 0.33 -5.85 13.07
N ALA A 121 -0.78 -6.50 12.68
CA ALA A 121 -1.82 -5.86 11.89
C ALA A 121 -2.41 -4.66 12.64
N GLY A 122 -2.36 -3.46 12.05
CA GLY A 122 -3.02 -2.27 12.56
C GLY A 122 -4.54 -2.32 12.33
N ILE A 123 -4.94 -2.83 11.17
CA ILE A 123 -6.32 -3.14 10.80
C ILE A 123 -6.41 -4.66 10.68
N VAL A 124 -7.00 -5.31 11.69
CA VAL A 124 -6.98 -6.76 11.84
C VAL A 124 -7.97 -7.44 10.89
N ASP A 125 -9.11 -6.77 10.67
CA ASP A 125 -10.26 -7.38 10.01
C ASP A 125 -10.31 -7.15 8.50
N HIS A 126 -9.29 -6.47 7.94
CA HIS A 126 -9.18 -6.27 6.50
C HIS A 126 -7.77 -6.58 6.00
N LEU A 127 -7.67 -7.60 5.14
CA LEU A 127 -6.43 -8.06 4.53
C LEU A 127 -5.75 -6.94 3.74
N HIS A 128 -4.44 -6.79 3.91
CA HIS A 128 -3.64 -5.85 3.13
C HIS A 128 -2.20 -6.34 3.00
N VAL A 129 -1.62 -6.14 1.84
CA VAL A 129 -0.23 -6.48 1.52
C VAL A 129 0.59 -5.21 1.52
N HIS A 130 1.61 -5.14 2.37
CA HIS A 130 2.54 -4.03 2.42
C HIS A 130 3.66 -4.17 1.37
N LEU A 131 4.05 -3.05 0.75
CA LEU A 131 5.27 -2.91 -0.02
C LEU A 131 6.04 -1.70 0.52
N VAL A 132 7.22 -1.96 1.06
CA VAL A 132 8.07 -0.93 1.67
C VAL A 132 9.39 -0.84 0.93
N PRO A 133 9.65 0.24 0.18
CA PRO A 133 10.94 0.48 -0.45
C PRO A 133 12.04 0.62 0.59
N ARG A 134 13.23 0.11 0.25
CA ARG A 134 14.39 0.09 1.15
C ARG A 134 15.63 0.61 0.46
N TRP A 135 16.41 1.37 1.22
CA TRP A 135 17.74 1.86 0.82
C TRP A 135 18.77 1.56 1.90
N THR A 136 20.02 1.38 1.50
CA THR A 136 21.12 1.25 2.46
C THR A 136 21.20 2.51 3.32
N GLY A 137 21.15 2.34 4.63
CA GLY A 137 21.16 3.47 5.58
C GLY A 137 19.79 4.14 5.82
N ASP A 138 18.69 3.58 5.35
CA ASP A 138 17.34 4.09 5.63
C ASP A 138 16.91 3.95 7.11
N SER A 139 17.65 3.14 7.87
CA SER A 139 17.56 3.07 9.32
C SER A 139 18.82 3.68 9.93
N ASN A 140 18.68 4.70 10.76
CA ASN A 140 19.80 5.39 11.42
C ASN A 140 19.52 5.59 12.92
N PHE A 141 20.45 6.23 13.62
CA PHE A 141 20.33 6.44 15.06
C PHE A 141 19.09 7.25 15.48
N MET A 142 18.58 8.13 14.61
CA MET A 142 17.37 8.91 14.89
C MET A 142 16.14 8.03 15.12
N THR A 143 16.04 6.92 14.38
CA THR A 143 14.96 5.94 14.55
C THR A 143 15.10 5.19 15.88
N VAL A 144 16.35 4.90 16.30
CA VAL A 144 16.63 4.08 17.49
C VAL A 144 16.68 4.91 18.77
N VAL A 145 17.29 6.09 18.72
CA VAL A 145 17.53 6.95 19.90
C VAL A 145 16.49 8.06 20.01
N GLY A 146 16.08 8.64 18.88
CA GLY A 146 15.15 9.77 18.82
C GLY A 146 13.70 9.38 18.56
N ASP A 147 13.41 8.09 18.32
CA ASP A 147 12.09 7.59 17.94
C ASP A 147 11.44 8.40 16.80
N THR A 148 12.28 8.94 15.93
CA THR A 148 11.91 9.86 14.87
C THR A 148 12.32 9.28 13.52
N ARG A 149 11.37 9.21 12.59
CA ARG A 149 11.64 8.93 11.18
C ARG A 149 11.63 10.23 10.40
N VAL A 150 12.68 10.46 9.64
CA VAL A 150 12.73 11.55 8.66
C VAL A 150 12.20 11.00 7.35
N LEU A 151 11.04 11.45 6.93
CA LEU A 151 10.47 11.18 5.61
C LEU A 151 10.68 12.43 4.75
N PRO A 152 11.51 12.36 3.70
CA PRO A 152 11.81 13.54 2.89
C PRO A 152 10.69 13.97 1.94
N GLU A 153 9.65 13.16 1.75
CA GLU A 153 8.48 13.48 0.93
C GLU A 153 7.19 13.44 1.74
N THR A 154 6.24 14.33 1.39
CA THR A 154 4.86 14.25 1.89
C THR A 154 4.08 13.16 1.13
N LEU A 155 2.91 12.78 1.64
CA LEU A 155 2.03 11.81 0.96
C LEU A 155 1.54 12.35 -0.39
N GLU A 156 1.28 13.65 -0.49
CA GLU A 156 0.88 14.32 -1.73
C GLU A 156 1.99 14.24 -2.79
N GLN A 157 3.24 14.50 -2.40
CA GLN A 157 4.39 14.39 -3.29
C GLN A 157 4.61 12.94 -3.76
N THR A 158 4.48 11.99 -2.83
CA THR A 158 4.54 10.55 -3.13
C THR A 158 3.43 10.14 -4.10
N ALA A 159 2.19 10.58 -3.86
CA ALA A 159 1.07 10.30 -4.75
C ALA A 159 1.27 10.93 -6.14
N ALA A 160 1.70 12.20 -6.21
CA ALA A 160 1.97 12.89 -7.47
C ALA A 160 3.05 12.19 -8.31
N ARG A 161 4.03 11.58 -7.66
CA ARG A 161 5.10 10.80 -8.31
C ARG A 161 4.61 9.46 -8.85
N LEU A 162 3.80 8.73 -8.08
CA LEU A 162 3.41 7.36 -8.39
C LEU A 162 2.19 7.26 -9.31
N ARG A 163 1.22 8.16 -9.24
CA ARG A 163 -0.01 8.12 -10.06
C ARG A 163 0.23 8.03 -11.57
N PRO A 164 1.15 8.83 -12.18
CA PRO A 164 1.42 8.72 -13.61
C PRO A 164 1.93 7.33 -14.00
N VAL A 165 2.78 6.72 -13.17
CA VAL A 165 3.33 5.39 -13.41
C VAL A 165 2.23 4.33 -13.36
N PHE A 166 1.36 4.38 -12.34
CA PHE A 166 0.21 3.47 -12.27
C PHE A 166 -0.75 3.65 -13.45
N ALA A 167 -1.00 4.88 -13.87
CA ALA A 167 -1.85 5.15 -15.03
C ALA A 167 -1.30 4.49 -16.31
N GLN A 168 0.02 4.54 -16.53
CA GLN A 168 0.67 3.88 -17.65
C GLN A 168 0.58 2.35 -17.57
N LEU A 169 0.86 1.77 -16.38
CA LEU A 169 0.77 0.33 -16.16
C LEU A 169 -0.66 -0.21 -16.38
N MET A 170 -1.67 0.52 -15.89
CA MET A 170 -3.07 0.15 -16.09
C MET A 170 -3.50 0.26 -17.55
N ALA A 171 -3.08 1.31 -18.27
CA ALA A 171 -3.35 1.47 -19.69
C ALA A 171 -2.72 0.36 -20.55
N ALA A 172 -1.47 -0.02 -20.24
CA ALA A 172 -0.79 -1.12 -20.92
C ALA A 172 -1.49 -2.47 -20.75
N ARG A 173 -2.16 -2.69 -19.62
CA ARG A 173 -2.97 -3.90 -19.38
C ARG A 173 -4.27 -3.92 -20.16
N ALA A 174 -4.91 -2.76 -20.35
CA ALA A 174 -6.16 -2.65 -21.08
C ALA A 174 -5.99 -2.89 -22.58
N THR A 175 -4.76 -2.78 -23.10
CA THR A 175 -4.44 -3.07 -24.51
C THR A 175 -4.06 -4.56 -24.61
N PRO A 176 -4.89 -5.43 -25.20
CA PRO A 176 -4.51 -6.81 -25.42
C PRO A 176 -3.23 -6.85 -26.28
N ALA A 177 -2.24 -7.63 -25.86
CA ALA A 177 -1.06 -7.89 -26.68
C ALA A 177 -1.53 -8.31 -28.07
N ALA A 178 -1.23 -7.50 -29.09
CA ALA A 178 -1.45 -7.86 -30.46
C ALA A 178 -0.75 -9.21 -30.67
N GLY A 179 -1.54 -10.24 -30.98
CA GLY A 179 -1.08 -11.61 -31.12
C GLY A 179 0.13 -11.67 -32.01
N SER A 180 1.27 -12.09 -31.49
CA SER A 180 2.37 -12.61 -32.28
C SER A 180 1.93 -13.96 -32.85
N GLY A 181 1.07 -13.89 -33.85
CA GLY A 181 0.86 -15.01 -34.79
C GLY A 181 2.10 -15.16 -35.62
N SER A 182 3.03 -15.99 -35.17
CA SER A 182 4.03 -16.58 -36.08
C SER A 182 3.51 -17.95 -36.43
N GLY A 183 2.88 -17.98 -37.64
CA GLY A 183 2.74 -19.23 -38.33
C GLY A 183 4.12 -19.82 -38.68
N VAL A 184 4.25 -21.09 -38.52
CA VAL A 184 4.75 -22.10 -39.49
C VAL A 184 4.40 -23.46 -38.91
#